data_c9d10ad4fbf3e8b24e143fd8289773ab
#
_entry.id   c9d10ad4fbf3e8b24e143fd8289773ab
#
_cell.length_a   1.000
_cell.length_b   1.000
_cell.length_c   1.000
_cell.angle_alpha   90.00
_cell.angle_beta   90.00
_cell.angle_gamma   90.00
#
_symmetry.space_group_name_H-M   'P 1'
#
loop_
_entity.id
_entity.type
_entity.pdbx_description
1 polymer ?
#
loop_
_entity_poly.entity_id
_entity_poly.type
_entity_poly.pdbx_seq_one_letter_code
_entity_poly.pdbx_strand_id
1 'polypeptide(L)'
;MICLLYTSITAATQWFERTLDDSANKRLSIPEAFLAVDGILNLYMNVGDGLVVYPKVIEQRLRKELPFMATENIMMDAVKRGADRQELHERIRVHSMAASKVVKEEGGENDLLKRIADDPIFGVTLEDLTAIVSPEKYVGRAPEQTAEFIQEIVGPALEKYGFIPEEKAEISL
;
A
#
# COMPACT_ATOMS: atom_id res chain seq x y z
N MET A 1 15.34 14.38 -16.31
CA MET A 1 15.38 14.81 -14.89
C MET A 1 16.77 15.17 -14.40
N ILE A 2 17.82 14.38 -14.66
CA ILE A 2 19.22 14.69 -14.24
C ILE A 2 19.73 16.00 -14.87
N CYS A 3 19.43 16.27 -16.14
CA CYS A 3 19.84 17.48 -16.85
C CYS A 3 19.23 18.76 -16.26
N LEU A 4 17.96 18.71 -15.86
CA LEU A 4 17.23 19.80 -15.20
C LEU A 4 17.80 20.16 -13.82
N LEU A 5 18.16 19.16 -13.03
CA LEU A 5 18.81 19.35 -11.74
C LEU A 5 20.19 19.99 -11.90
N TYR A 6 20.97 19.56 -12.89
CA TYR A 6 22.30 20.09 -13.15
C TYR A 6 22.25 21.57 -13.59
N THR A 7 21.37 21.93 -14.49
CA THR A 7 21.19 23.32 -14.95
C THR A 7 20.67 24.24 -13.86
N SER A 8 19.74 23.77 -13.02
CA SER A 8 19.22 24.52 -11.87
C SER A 8 20.28 24.73 -10.79
N ILE A 9 21.11 23.73 -10.49
CA ILE A 9 22.23 23.85 -9.54
C ILE A 9 23.29 24.82 -10.08
N THR A 10 23.59 24.78 -11.38
CA THR A 10 24.53 25.71 -12.02
C THR A 10 24.00 27.14 -11.96
N ALA A 11 22.68 27.34 -12.11
CA ALA A 11 22.06 28.66 -11.97
C ALA A 11 22.09 29.21 -10.54
N ALA A 12 22.13 28.33 -9.53
CA ALA A 12 22.13 28.73 -8.12
C ALA A 12 23.49 29.27 -7.64
N THR A 13 24.61 28.86 -8.27
CA THR A 13 25.96 29.34 -7.91
C THR A 13 26.28 30.66 -8.61
N GLN A 14 26.15 31.75 -7.85
CA GLN A 14 26.51 33.11 -8.36
C GLN A 14 27.76 33.62 -7.64
N TRP A 15 28.79 33.92 -8.42
CA TRP A 15 30.05 34.46 -7.88
C TRP A 15 30.10 35.98 -7.88
N PHE A 16 29.36 36.62 -8.78
CA PHE A 16 29.27 38.08 -8.94
C PHE A 16 27.86 38.49 -9.37
N GLU A 17 27.57 39.77 -9.37
CA GLU A 17 26.34 40.34 -9.89
C GLU A 17 26.09 39.94 -11.36
N ARG A 18 25.13 39.09 -11.60
CA ARG A 18 24.82 38.51 -12.92
C ARG A 18 23.47 38.99 -13.40
N THR A 19 23.47 39.88 -14.34
CA THR A 19 22.20 40.30 -15.01
C THR A 19 21.95 39.59 -16.33
N LEU A 20 22.97 39.34 -17.12
CA LEU A 20 22.82 38.74 -18.45
C LEU A 20 23.18 37.24 -18.49
N ASP A 21 24.22 36.81 -17.82
CA ASP A 21 24.66 35.41 -17.81
C ASP A 21 23.59 34.49 -17.21
N ASP A 22 22.94 34.95 -16.14
CA ASP A 22 21.86 34.22 -15.45
C ASP A 22 20.60 34.18 -16.32
N SER A 23 20.34 35.22 -17.11
CA SER A 23 19.18 35.27 -18.02
C SER A 23 19.21 34.19 -19.09
N ALA A 24 20.35 33.85 -19.65
CA ALA A 24 20.47 32.78 -20.64
C ALA A 24 20.13 31.41 -20.04
N ASN A 25 20.67 31.12 -18.86
CA ASN A 25 20.42 29.86 -18.19
C ASN A 25 18.94 29.74 -17.70
N LYS A 26 18.36 30.81 -17.16
CA LYS A 26 16.96 30.85 -16.72
C LYS A 26 15.97 30.63 -17.88
N ARG A 27 16.27 31.10 -19.06
CA ARG A 27 15.45 30.90 -20.27
C ARG A 27 15.37 29.41 -20.68
N LEU A 28 16.33 28.62 -20.30
CA LEU A 28 16.34 27.18 -20.54
C LEU A 28 15.76 26.41 -19.35
N SER A 29 16.30 26.64 -18.16
CA SER A 29 15.97 25.85 -16.98
C SER A 29 14.53 26.03 -16.49
N ILE A 30 13.98 27.26 -16.58
CA ILE A 30 12.61 27.51 -16.11
C ILE A 30 11.57 26.87 -17.04
N PRO A 31 11.57 27.11 -18.35
CA PRO A 31 10.62 26.44 -19.24
C PRO A 31 10.72 24.92 -19.22
N GLU A 32 11.95 24.37 -19.22
CA GLU A 32 12.13 22.91 -19.12
C GLU A 32 11.54 22.34 -17.82
N ALA A 33 11.69 23.05 -16.70
CA ALA A 33 11.11 22.61 -15.43
C ALA A 33 9.57 22.56 -15.48
N PHE A 34 8.95 23.60 -16.03
CA PHE A 34 7.49 23.66 -16.20
C PHE A 34 6.99 22.58 -17.16
N LEU A 35 7.63 22.41 -18.31
CA LEU A 35 7.26 21.37 -19.28
C LEU A 35 7.43 19.97 -18.73
N ALA A 36 8.49 19.74 -17.94
CA ALA A 36 8.69 18.44 -17.29
C ALA A 36 7.63 18.14 -16.23
N VAL A 37 7.24 19.15 -15.43
CA VAL A 37 6.17 18.99 -14.45
C VAL A 37 4.82 18.75 -15.14
N ASP A 38 4.53 19.48 -16.19
CA ASP A 38 3.32 19.29 -17.01
C ASP A 38 3.25 17.87 -17.57
N GLY A 39 4.34 17.38 -18.17
CA GLY A 39 4.44 16.01 -18.64
C GLY A 39 4.25 14.96 -17.53
N ILE A 40 4.80 15.20 -16.32
CA ILE A 40 4.62 14.34 -15.16
C ILE A 40 3.16 14.32 -14.73
N LEU A 41 2.50 15.46 -14.65
CA LEU A 41 1.09 15.56 -14.26
C LEU A 41 0.18 14.83 -15.26
N ASN A 42 0.43 14.98 -16.55
CA ASN A 42 -0.30 14.25 -17.59
C ASN A 42 -0.14 12.73 -17.42
N LEU A 43 1.07 12.24 -17.13
CA LEU A 43 1.32 10.83 -16.85
C LEU A 43 0.57 10.37 -15.58
N TYR A 44 0.59 11.16 -14.51
CA TYR A 44 -0.14 10.84 -13.29
C TYR A 44 -1.65 10.76 -13.51
N MET A 45 -2.23 11.70 -14.27
CA MET A 45 -3.65 11.69 -14.63
C MET A 45 -4.00 10.44 -15.44
N ASN A 46 -3.19 10.10 -16.44
CA ASN A 46 -3.41 8.91 -17.27
C ASN A 46 -3.33 7.61 -16.44
N VAL A 47 -2.33 7.49 -15.56
CA VAL A 47 -2.19 6.32 -14.68
C VAL A 47 -3.34 6.27 -13.67
N GLY A 48 -3.73 7.40 -13.09
CA GLY A 48 -4.82 7.49 -12.11
C GLY A 48 -6.17 7.09 -12.70
N ASP A 49 -6.47 7.56 -13.91
CA ASP A 49 -7.73 7.24 -14.62
C ASP A 49 -7.77 5.77 -15.09
N GLY A 50 -6.60 5.20 -15.41
CA GLY A 50 -6.46 3.82 -15.90
C GLY A 50 -6.29 2.75 -14.82
N LEU A 51 -6.36 3.08 -13.52
CA LEU A 51 -6.19 2.11 -12.45
C LEU A 51 -7.33 1.09 -12.43
N VAL A 52 -6.96 -0.20 -12.52
CA VAL A 52 -7.92 -1.31 -12.45
C VAL A 52 -7.65 -2.13 -11.20
N VAL A 53 -8.69 -2.32 -10.39
CA VAL A 53 -8.63 -3.15 -9.19
C VAL A 53 -9.30 -4.50 -9.47
N TYR A 54 -8.62 -5.59 -9.11
CA TYR A 54 -9.13 -6.95 -9.24
C TYR A 54 -9.46 -7.54 -7.84
N PRO A 55 -10.66 -7.32 -7.29
CA PRO A 55 -11.00 -7.72 -5.92
C PRO A 55 -10.82 -9.21 -5.66
N LYS A 56 -11.16 -10.07 -6.62
CA LYS A 56 -11.01 -11.52 -6.47
C LYS A 56 -9.55 -11.97 -6.39
N VAL A 57 -8.66 -11.29 -7.09
CA VAL A 57 -7.21 -11.57 -7.03
C VAL A 57 -6.66 -11.17 -5.67
N ILE A 58 -7.09 -10.01 -5.15
CA ILE A 58 -6.75 -9.54 -3.80
C ILE A 58 -7.25 -10.53 -2.76
N GLU A 59 -8.51 -10.94 -2.83
CA GLU A 59 -9.11 -11.90 -1.93
C GLU A 59 -8.35 -13.25 -1.95
N GLN A 60 -8.02 -13.76 -3.12
CA GLN A 60 -7.24 -14.99 -3.25
C GLN A 60 -5.86 -14.87 -2.58
N ARG A 61 -5.20 -13.72 -2.74
CA ARG A 61 -3.92 -13.44 -2.09
C ARG A 61 -4.06 -13.40 -0.58
N LEU A 62 -5.07 -12.70 -0.08
CA LEU A 62 -5.34 -12.60 1.35
C LEU A 62 -5.63 -13.96 1.98
N ARG A 63 -6.42 -14.81 1.33
CA ARG A 63 -6.70 -16.17 1.81
C ARG A 63 -5.44 -17.00 2.00
N LYS A 64 -4.41 -16.80 1.19
CA LYS A 64 -3.14 -17.52 1.29
C LYS A 64 -2.26 -17.01 2.42
N GLU A 65 -2.20 -15.70 2.63
CA GLU A 65 -1.22 -15.06 3.52
C GLU A 65 -1.81 -14.73 4.91
N LEU A 66 -3.06 -14.32 4.96
CA LEU A 66 -3.69 -13.82 6.18
C LEU A 66 -3.72 -14.83 7.34
N PRO A 67 -3.89 -16.15 7.12
CA PRO A 67 -3.79 -17.12 8.22
C PRO A 67 -2.46 -17.07 8.96
N PHE A 68 -1.34 -16.84 8.28
CA PHE A 68 -0.03 -16.69 8.92
C PHE A 68 0.11 -15.37 9.69
N MET A 69 -0.47 -14.29 9.18
CA MET A 69 -0.46 -12.98 9.84
C MET A 69 -1.35 -12.96 11.09
N ALA A 70 -2.43 -13.73 11.08
CA ALA A 70 -3.43 -13.77 12.15
C ALA A 70 -3.02 -14.62 13.37
N THR A 71 -1.90 -15.31 13.34
CA THR A 71 -1.48 -16.27 14.36
C THR A 71 -1.42 -15.67 15.75
N GLU A 72 -0.99 -14.42 15.91
CA GLU A 72 -0.98 -13.73 17.20
C GLU A 72 -2.41 -13.48 17.72
N ASN A 73 -3.32 -13.04 16.86
CA ASN A 73 -4.71 -12.79 17.24
C ASN A 73 -5.41 -14.10 17.67
N ILE A 74 -5.14 -15.20 16.97
CA ILE A 74 -5.62 -16.53 17.31
C ILE A 74 -5.09 -16.96 18.67
N MET A 75 -3.77 -16.81 18.89
CA MET A 75 -3.15 -17.12 20.18
C MET A 75 -3.77 -16.30 21.32
N MET A 76 -3.94 -14.99 21.12
CA MET A 76 -4.51 -14.12 22.14
C MET A 76 -5.97 -14.43 22.46
N ASP A 77 -6.76 -14.86 21.46
CA ASP A 77 -8.13 -15.32 21.70
C ASP A 77 -8.16 -16.60 22.53
N ALA A 78 -7.30 -17.58 22.23
CA ALA A 78 -7.19 -18.81 23.01
C ALA A 78 -6.67 -18.54 24.44
N VAL A 79 -5.74 -17.61 24.64
CA VAL A 79 -5.30 -17.17 25.99
C VAL A 79 -6.45 -16.55 26.79
N LYS A 80 -7.31 -15.75 26.17
CA LYS A 80 -8.48 -15.18 26.83
C LYS A 80 -9.47 -16.27 27.29
N ARG A 81 -9.48 -17.40 26.59
CA ARG A 81 -10.28 -18.59 26.98
C ARG A 81 -9.61 -19.44 28.06
N GLY A 82 -8.40 -19.10 28.51
CA GLY A 82 -7.69 -19.72 29.64
C GLY A 82 -6.55 -20.66 29.26
N ALA A 83 -6.16 -20.75 27.98
CA ALA A 83 -5.05 -21.59 27.55
C ALA A 83 -3.68 -20.96 27.87
N ASP A 84 -2.64 -21.80 28.05
CA ASP A 84 -1.29 -21.34 28.34
C ASP A 84 -0.61 -20.72 27.10
N ARG A 85 -0.14 -19.48 27.24
CA ARG A 85 0.45 -18.71 26.14
C ARG A 85 1.70 -19.36 25.55
N GLN A 86 2.56 -19.97 26.38
CA GLN A 86 3.82 -20.56 25.91
C GLN A 86 3.55 -21.84 25.12
N GLU A 87 2.62 -22.64 25.60
CA GLU A 87 2.23 -23.86 24.91
C GLU A 87 1.53 -23.54 23.59
N LEU A 88 0.64 -22.56 23.56
CA LEU A 88 -0.02 -22.09 22.33
C LEU A 88 0.99 -21.56 21.30
N HIS A 89 1.97 -20.79 21.75
CA HIS A 89 3.04 -20.27 20.87
C HIS A 89 3.80 -21.41 20.18
N GLU A 90 4.21 -22.43 20.94
CA GLU A 90 4.92 -23.57 20.35
C GLU A 90 4.04 -24.37 19.38
N ARG A 91 2.75 -24.57 19.71
CA ARG A 91 1.80 -25.24 18.82
C ARG A 91 1.60 -24.47 17.53
N ILE A 92 1.41 -23.15 17.60
CA ILE A 92 1.30 -22.28 16.41
C ILE A 92 2.57 -22.37 15.56
N ARG A 93 3.76 -22.37 16.18
CA ARG A 93 5.02 -22.51 15.46
C ARG A 93 5.06 -23.81 14.66
N VAL A 94 4.72 -24.94 15.30
CA VAL A 94 4.71 -26.27 14.67
C VAL A 94 3.70 -26.31 13.51
N HIS A 95 2.47 -25.85 13.73
CA HIS A 95 1.43 -25.84 12.70
C HIS A 95 1.76 -24.90 11.54
N SER A 96 2.34 -23.72 11.84
CA SER A 96 2.75 -22.76 10.82
C SER A 96 3.89 -23.29 9.94
N MET A 97 4.88 -23.99 10.54
CA MET A 97 5.95 -24.62 9.76
C MET A 97 5.42 -25.72 8.85
N ALA A 98 4.50 -26.56 9.35
CA ALA A 98 3.88 -27.60 8.56
C ALA A 98 3.02 -27.04 7.41
N ALA A 99 2.20 -26.03 7.67
CA ALA A 99 1.39 -25.35 6.65
C ALA A 99 2.27 -24.63 5.61
N SER A 100 3.37 -23.98 6.07
CA SER A 100 4.32 -23.32 5.18
C SER A 100 4.99 -24.31 4.22
N LYS A 101 5.26 -25.53 4.68
CA LYS A 101 5.80 -26.59 3.83
C LYS A 101 4.81 -26.97 2.72
N VAL A 102 3.55 -27.19 3.07
CA VAL A 102 2.49 -27.48 2.09
C VAL A 102 2.41 -26.37 1.03
N VAL A 103 2.39 -25.10 1.46
CA VAL A 103 2.28 -23.96 0.52
C VAL A 103 3.52 -23.79 -0.33
N LYS A 104 4.73 -23.90 0.24
CA LYS A 104 5.98 -23.53 -0.43
C LYS A 104 6.65 -24.68 -1.18
N GLU A 105 6.60 -25.89 -0.64
CA GLU A 105 7.25 -27.04 -1.24
C GLU A 105 6.30 -27.85 -2.14
N GLU A 106 5.03 -27.98 -1.74
CA GLU A 106 4.06 -28.80 -2.43
C GLU A 106 3.12 -27.99 -3.35
N GLY A 107 3.13 -26.64 -3.24
CA GLY A 107 2.22 -25.76 -4.00
C GLY A 107 0.75 -25.89 -3.61
N GLY A 108 0.48 -26.46 -2.42
CA GLY A 108 -0.86 -26.69 -1.90
C GLY A 108 -1.50 -25.42 -1.31
N GLU A 109 -2.75 -25.56 -0.90
CA GLU A 109 -3.46 -24.50 -0.21
C GLU A 109 -3.01 -24.37 1.26
N ASN A 110 -3.16 -23.16 1.81
CA ASN A 110 -2.84 -22.91 3.22
C ASN A 110 -3.87 -23.60 4.13
N ASP A 111 -3.45 -24.64 4.83
CA ASP A 111 -4.25 -25.45 5.73
C ASP A 111 -4.07 -25.10 7.22
N LEU A 112 -3.38 -23.97 7.52
CA LEU A 112 -3.05 -23.58 8.89
C LEU A 112 -4.26 -23.48 9.82
N LEU A 113 -5.34 -22.84 9.35
CA LEU A 113 -6.55 -22.67 10.17
C LEU A 113 -7.19 -24.02 10.50
N LYS A 114 -7.19 -24.95 9.56
CA LYS A 114 -7.69 -26.31 9.79
C LYS A 114 -6.86 -27.05 10.82
N ARG A 115 -5.52 -26.97 10.73
CA ARG A 115 -4.61 -27.57 11.70
C ARG A 115 -4.83 -27.04 13.12
N ILE A 116 -5.05 -25.73 13.24
CA ILE A 116 -5.34 -25.09 14.55
C ILE A 116 -6.70 -25.51 15.06
N ALA A 117 -7.73 -25.58 14.21
CA ALA A 117 -9.07 -26.02 14.60
C ALA A 117 -9.09 -27.49 15.06
N ASP A 118 -8.26 -28.34 14.44
CA ASP A 118 -8.15 -29.77 14.79
C ASP A 118 -7.31 -30.01 16.07
N ASP A 119 -6.61 -28.99 16.57
CA ASP A 119 -5.81 -29.09 17.80
C ASP A 119 -6.64 -28.61 19.04
N PRO A 120 -7.04 -29.54 19.93
CA PRO A 120 -7.96 -29.23 21.04
C PRO A 120 -7.42 -28.21 22.05
N ILE A 121 -6.11 -27.94 22.07
CA ILE A 121 -5.53 -26.97 23.00
C ILE A 121 -6.00 -25.54 22.74
N PHE A 122 -6.39 -25.22 21.49
CA PHE A 122 -6.87 -23.90 21.14
C PHE A 122 -8.34 -23.68 21.57
N GLY A 123 -9.13 -24.74 21.67
CA GLY A 123 -10.55 -24.65 22.05
C GLY A 123 -11.37 -23.76 21.11
N VAL A 124 -11.03 -23.71 19.83
CA VAL A 124 -11.64 -22.85 18.80
C VAL A 124 -12.16 -23.70 17.66
N THR A 125 -13.25 -23.27 17.04
CA THR A 125 -13.79 -23.90 15.84
C THR A 125 -13.21 -23.24 14.59
N LEU A 126 -13.35 -23.89 13.43
CA LEU A 126 -12.97 -23.29 12.15
C LEU A 126 -13.77 -22.02 11.84
N GLU A 127 -15.03 -21.95 12.29
CA GLU A 127 -15.87 -20.74 12.17
C GLU A 127 -15.33 -19.60 13.01
N ASP A 128 -14.93 -19.85 14.26
CA ASP A 128 -14.27 -18.85 15.13
C ASP A 128 -13.00 -18.30 14.44
N LEU A 129 -12.15 -19.20 13.92
CA LEU A 129 -10.92 -18.81 13.25
C LEU A 129 -11.18 -17.99 11.99
N THR A 130 -12.17 -18.35 11.19
CA THR A 130 -12.57 -17.60 10.01
C THR A 130 -13.04 -16.18 10.37
N ALA A 131 -13.76 -16.04 11.47
CA ALA A 131 -14.19 -14.75 11.99
C ALA A 131 -13.01 -13.90 12.53
N ILE A 132 -11.99 -14.53 13.12
CA ILE A 132 -10.76 -13.83 13.57
C ILE A 132 -9.95 -13.33 12.35
N VAL A 133 -9.85 -14.13 11.30
CA VAL A 133 -9.03 -13.91 10.10
C VAL A 133 -9.76 -13.06 9.04
N SER A 134 -10.82 -12.35 9.41
CA SER A 134 -11.52 -11.43 8.49
C SER A 134 -10.61 -10.26 8.05
N PRO A 135 -10.45 -10.02 6.74
CA PRO A 135 -9.55 -8.98 6.21
C PRO A 135 -9.82 -7.58 6.78
N GLU A 136 -11.08 -7.26 7.07
CA GLU A 136 -11.50 -5.95 7.59
C GLU A 136 -10.86 -5.61 8.94
N LYS A 137 -10.41 -6.62 9.70
CA LYS A 137 -9.74 -6.43 10.99
C LYS A 137 -8.25 -6.08 10.85
N TYR A 138 -7.71 -6.15 9.63
CA TYR A 138 -6.28 -5.95 9.36
C TYR A 138 -5.99 -4.70 8.51
N VAL A 139 -7.00 -3.91 8.17
CA VAL A 139 -6.84 -2.68 7.38
C VAL A 139 -6.42 -1.46 8.23
N GLY A 140 -6.47 -1.58 9.57
CA GLY A 140 -6.17 -0.49 10.48
C GLY A 140 -7.09 0.71 10.26
N ARG A 141 -6.51 1.92 10.23
CA ARG A 141 -7.22 3.17 9.96
C ARG A 141 -7.17 3.62 8.50
N ALA A 142 -6.83 2.73 7.57
CA ALA A 142 -6.71 3.12 6.15
C ALA A 142 -8.01 3.68 5.55
N PRO A 143 -9.21 3.12 5.82
CA PRO A 143 -10.46 3.68 5.33
C PRO A 143 -10.76 5.08 5.90
N GLU A 144 -10.57 5.26 7.22
CA GLU A 144 -10.79 6.54 7.90
C GLU A 144 -9.80 7.60 7.40
N GLN A 145 -8.52 7.26 7.31
CA GLN A 145 -7.49 8.17 6.81
C GLN A 145 -7.75 8.61 5.36
N THR A 146 -8.27 7.70 4.53
CA THR A 146 -8.65 8.03 3.15
C THR A 146 -9.81 9.02 3.14
N ALA A 147 -10.84 8.77 3.95
CA ALA A 147 -11.99 9.68 4.05
C ALA A 147 -11.58 11.05 4.60
N GLU A 148 -10.79 11.10 5.66
CA GLU A 148 -10.22 12.31 6.25
C GLU A 148 -9.42 13.11 5.21
N PHE A 149 -8.54 12.46 4.46
CA PHE A 149 -7.75 13.11 3.42
C PHE A 149 -8.60 13.71 2.30
N ILE A 150 -9.62 12.97 1.83
CA ILE A 150 -10.55 13.47 0.82
C ILE A 150 -11.30 14.68 1.33
N GLN A 151 -11.82 14.63 2.56
CA GLN A 151 -12.63 15.69 3.14
C GLN A 151 -11.82 16.92 3.51
N GLU A 152 -10.63 16.75 4.10
CA GLU A 152 -9.85 17.84 4.69
C GLU A 152 -8.88 18.49 3.71
N ILE A 153 -8.38 17.72 2.73
CA ILE A 153 -7.35 18.18 1.78
C ILE A 153 -7.89 18.31 0.37
N VAL A 154 -8.47 17.22 -0.17
CA VAL A 154 -8.90 17.19 -1.58
C VAL A 154 -10.10 18.11 -1.81
N GLY A 155 -11.14 18.01 -0.98
CA GLY A 155 -12.34 18.85 -1.09
C GLY A 155 -12.03 20.34 -1.12
N PRO A 156 -11.37 20.90 -0.10
CA PRO A 156 -10.98 22.31 -0.07
C PRO A 156 -10.07 22.73 -1.23
N ALA A 157 -9.17 21.84 -1.69
CA ALA A 157 -8.33 22.13 -2.84
C ALA A 157 -9.17 22.26 -4.14
N LEU A 158 -10.11 21.35 -4.36
CA LEU A 158 -11.01 21.41 -5.52
C LEU A 158 -11.93 22.64 -5.48
N GLU A 159 -12.45 23.00 -4.31
CA GLU A 159 -13.25 24.22 -4.14
C GLU A 159 -12.44 25.47 -4.45
N LYS A 160 -11.19 25.53 -3.98
CA LYS A 160 -10.32 26.70 -4.17
C LYS A 160 -9.88 26.90 -5.61
N TYR A 161 -9.55 25.83 -6.32
CA TYR A 161 -8.99 25.93 -7.68
C TYR A 161 -10.03 25.71 -8.79
N GLY A 162 -11.27 25.38 -8.44
CA GLY A 162 -12.32 24.96 -9.36
C GLY A 162 -12.07 23.53 -9.87
N PHE A 163 -13.14 22.78 -10.03
CA PHE A 163 -13.07 21.48 -10.70
C PHE A 163 -13.14 21.72 -12.20
N ILE A 164 -12.10 21.37 -12.94
CA ILE A 164 -12.10 21.35 -14.41
C ILE A 164 -12.33 19.90 -14.84
N PRO A 165 -13.57 19.51 -15.18
CA PRO A 165 -13.95 18.10 -15.27
C PRO A 165 -13.45 17.35 -16.51
N GLU A 166 -12.80 17.96 -17.49
CA GLU A 166 -12.71 17.38 -18.83
C GLU A 166 -11.35 17.41 -19.53
N GLU A 167 -10.27 17.77 -18.87
CA GLU A 167 -8.96 17.55 -19.48
C GLU A 167 -8.56 16.07 -19.32
N LYS A 168 -8.89 15.26 -20.33
CA LYS A 168 -8.30 13.93 -20.45
C LYS A 168 -6.84 14.09 -20.83
N ALA A 169 -5.97 13.43 -20.08
CA ALA A 169 -4.55 13.34 -20.44
C ALA A 169 -4.42 12.57 -21.77
N GLU A 170 -4.17 13.27 -22.86
CA GLU A 170 -3.86 12.66 -24.15
C GLU A 170 -2.34 12.43 -24.21
N ILE A 171 -1.95 11.16 -24.12
CA ILE A 171 -0.57 10.75 -24.42
C ILE A 171 -0.55 10.29 -25.86
N SER A 172 -0.05 11.13 -26.75
CA SER A 172 0.30 10.71 -28.12
C SER A 172 1.72 10.14 -28.11
N LEU A 173 1.86 8.85 -28.45
CA LEU A 173 3.13 8.19 -28.70
C LEU A 173 3.57 8.42 -30.15
#